data_fae06b55fc2f5ba2be549c0facdcdb5c
#
_entry.id   fae06b55fc2f5ba2be549c0facdcdb5c
#
_cell.length_a   1.000
_cell.length_b   1.000
_cell.length_c   1.000
_cell.angle_alpha   90.00
_cell.angle_beta   90.00
_cell.angle_gamma   90.00
#
_symmetry.space_group_name_H-M   'P 1'
#
loop_
_entity.id
_entity.type
_entity.pdbx_description
1 polymer ?
#
loop_
_entity_poly.entity_id
_entity_poly.type
_entity_poly.pdbx_seq_one_letter_code
_entity_poly.pdbx_strand_id
1 'polypeptide(L)'
;MRKHLFYLSMVLVLTLFSACGGGKKGVFTPTSSGRAYEILVVIDQGLWERPAGRALYDVLDSDVPGLPQSERSFRIMYTSPANYDSTLKLIRNIIIVEVNKDLYTQPKFKYAKNVYAAPQSILTIQAPDEASFEKFVEENRQVIVDFFTRAEMNRQIAVLENKHSDYVSTKVKSMFDCDVWVPGELTATKQGENFFWAGTNAATGDQNFVIYSYPYTDKDTFTKEYFVHKRDSVMNCLLYTSPSPRD
;
A
#
# COMPACT_ATOMS: atom_id res chain seq x y z
N MET A 1 68.54 -17.07 -12.02
CA MET A 1 67.36 -16.99 -12.88
C MET A 1 66.26 -18.02 -12.54
N ARG A 2 66.52 -19.30 -12.33
CA ARG A 2 65.49 -20.31 -12.02
C ARG A 2 64.75 -20.08 -10.70
N LYS A 3 65.37 -19.56 -9.66
CA LYS A 3 64.73 -19.27 -8.36
C LYS A 3 63.76 -18.09 -8.44
N HIS A 4 64.06 -17.07 -9.20
CA HIS A 4 63.16 -15.91 -9.39
C HIS A 4 61.91 -16.26 -10.21
N LEU A 5 62.07 -17.17 -11.19
CA LEU A 5 60.92 -17.64 -11.98
C LEU A 5 59.94 -18.47 -11.12
N PHE A 6 60.47 -19.23 -10.17
CA PHE A 6 59.66 -20.03 -9.22
C PHE A 6 58.89 -19.15 -8.25
N TYR A 7 59.50 -18.11 -7.70
CA TYR A 7 58.82 -17.14 -6.85
C TYR A 7 57.74 -16.32 -7.61
N LEU A 8 58.02 -15.96 -8.87
CA LEU A 8 57.09 -15.23 -9.73
C LEU A 8 55.87 -16.10 -10.04
N SER A 9 56.04 -17.39 -10.33
CA SER A 9 54.95 -18.33 -10.55
C SER A 9 54.13 -18.60 -9.27
N MET A 10 54.74 -18.65 -8.11
CA MET A 10 54.08 -18.83 -6.84
C MET A 10 53.26 -17.64 -6.43
N VAL A 11 53.73 -16.40 -6.69
CA VAL A 11 52.98 -15.17 -6.47
C VAL A 11 51.77 -15.06 -7.44
N LEU A 12 51.94 -15.47 -8.70
CA LEU A 12 50.86 -15.47 -9.69
C LEU A 12 49.74 -16.48 -9.32
N VAL A 13 50.09 -17.64 -8.75
CA VAL A 13 49.10 -18.63 -8.29
C VAL A 13 48.36 -18.14 -7.04
N LEU A 14 49.04 -17.45 -6.11
CA LEU A 14 48.41 -16.86 -4.94
C LEU A 14 47.42 -15.73 -5.27
N THR A 15 47.68 -14.94 -6.33
CA THR A 15 46.74 -13.89 -6.76
C THR A 15 45.50 -14.45 -7.44
N LEU A 16 45.55 -15.63 -8.05
CA LEU A 16 44.39 -16.29 -8.66
C LEU A 16 43.39 -16.84 -7.62
N PHE A 17 43.80 -17.13 -6.40
CA PHE A 17 42.90 -17.56 -5.31
C PHE A 17 42.22 -16.38 -4.59
N SER A 18 42.68 -15.16 -4.76
CA SER A 18 42.06 -13.97 -4.16
C SER A 18 40.87 -13.41 -4.99
N ALA A 19 40.63 -13.93 -6.19
CA ALA A 19 39.54 -13.48 -7.06
C ALA A 19 38.15 -14.11 -6.77
N CYS A 20 38.09 -15.05 -5.79
CA CYS A 20 36.80 -15.46 -5.20
C CYS A 20 36.40 -14.47 -4.09
N GLY A 21 36.35 -13.19 -4.41
CA GLY A 21 35.64 -12.20 -3.61
C GLY A 21 34.18 -12.62 -3.54
N GLY A 22 33.72 -12.95 -2.33
CA GLY A 22 32.34 -13.34 -2.05
C GLY A 22 31.37 -12.26 -2.52
N GLY A 23 31.00 -12.31 -3.79
CA GLY A 23 29.81 -11.65 -4.25
C GLY A 23 28.68 -12.19 -3.37
N LYS A 24 28.10 -11.35 -2.53
CA LYS A 24 26.82 -11.64 -1.89
C LYS A 24 25.95 -12.13 -3.04
N LYS A 25 25.68 -13.45 -3.10
CA LYS A 25 24.62 -13.98 -3.96
C LYS A 25 23.37 -13.20 -3.52
N GLY A 26 23.01 -12.16 -4.23
CA GLY A 26 21.77 -11.46 -3.99
C GLY A 26 20.70 -12.52 -4.08
N VAL A 27 20.10 -12.88 -2.95
CA VAL A 27 18.92 -13.75 -2.94
C VAL A 27 17.93 -13.02 -3.81
N PHE A 28 17.69 -13.54 -5.01
CA PHE A 28 16.69 -12.95 -5.91
C PHE A 28 15.34 -13.10 -5.22
N THR A 29 14.84 -12.01 -4.66
CA THR A 29 13.51 -11.96 -4.07
C THR A 29 12.52 -11.65 -5.20
N PRO A 30 11.59 -12.56 -5.53
CA PRO A 30 10.63 -12.32 -6.59
C PRO A 30 9.75 -11.11 -6.27
N THR A 31 9.23 -10.46 -7.31
CA THR A 31 8.24 -9.39 -7.16
C THR A 31 6.94 -9.97 -6.60
N SER A 32 6.35 -9.27 -5.64
CA SER A 32 5.06 -9.66 -5.09
C SER A 32 3.94 -9.54 -6.12
N SER A 33 2.96 -10.43 -6.04
CA SER A 33 1.76 -10.47 -6.89
C SER A 33 0.54 -9.92 -6.16
N GLY A 34 -0.58 -9.79 -6.89
CA GLY A 34 -1.85 -9.28 -6.38
C GLY A 34 -2.06 -7.79 -6.63
N ARG A 35 -3.29 -7.35 -6.47
CA ARG A 35 -3.70 -5.95 -6.68
C ARG A 35 -3.49 -5.12 -5.42
N ALA A 36 -3.47 -3.81 -5.56
CA ALA A 36 -3.53 -2.91 -4.42
C ALA A 36 -4.80 -3.18 -3.59
N TYR A 37 -4.66 -3.12 -2.26
CA TYR A 37 -5.74 -3.39 -1.30
C TYR A 37 -6.37 -4.79 -1.41
N GLU A 38 -5.66 -5.76 -1.98
CA GLU A 38 -6.03 -7.17 -1.98
C GLU A 38 -5.31 -7.88 -0.84
N ILE A 39 -6.03 -8.68 -0.05
CA ILE A 39 -5.50 -9.42 1.10
C ILE A 39 -5.85 -10.90 0.96
N LEU A 40 -4.85 -11.76 1.09
CA LEU A 40 -5.05 -13.20 1.24
C LEU A 40 -5.11 -13.55 2.73
N VAL A 41 -6.21 -14.17 3.16
CA VAL A 41 -6.37 -14.74 4.49
C VAL A 41 -6.11 -16.25 4.43
N VAL A 42 -5.09 -16.68 5.15
CA VAL A 42 -4.74 -18.11 5.33
C VAL A 42 -5.26 -18.54 6.68
N ILE A 43 -6.34 -19.30 6.70
CA ILE A 43 -7.06 -19.71 7.90
C ILE A 43 -7.70 -21.08 7.69
N ASP A 44 -7.88 -21.86 8.76
CA ASP A 44 -8.64 -23.12 8.68
C ASP A 44 -10.07 -22.88 8.16
N GLN A 45 -10.54 -23.75 7.28
CA GLN A 45 -11.86 -23.59 6.66
C GLN A 45 -12.98 -23.57 7.69
N GLY A 46 -12.94 -24.51 8.65
CA GLY A 46 -13.95 -24.56 9.68
C GLY A 46 -13.97 -23.31 10.57
N LEU A 47 -12.78 -22.74 10.87
CA LEU A 47 -12.67 -21.48 11.60
C LEU A 47 -13.18 -20.29 10.77
N TRP A 48 -12.89 -20.24 9.47
CA TRP A 48 -13.35 -19.18 8.56
C TRP A 48 -14.88 -19.05 8.49
N GLU A 49 -15.58 -20.17 8.55
CA GLU A 49 -17.05 -20.23 8.47
C GLU A 49 -17.75 -19.91 9.80
N ARG A 50 -17.02 -19.97 10.93
CA ARG A 50 -17.55 -19.71 12.28
C ARG A 50 -17.48 -18.22 12.66
N PRO A 51 -18.16 -17.81 13.76
CA PRO A 51 -18.19 -16.40 14.21
C PRO A 51 -16.80 -15.76 14.31
N ALA A 52 -15.83 -16.47 14.85
CA ALA A 52 -14.46 -15.97 15.01
C ALA A 52 -13.79 -15.61 13.66
N GLY A 53 -13.94 -16.44 12.63
CA GLY A 53 -13.45 -16.14 11.28
C GLY A 53 -14.26 -15.02 10.61
N ARG A 54 -15.58 -14.96 10.90
CA ARG A 54 -16.43 -13.88 10.40
C ARG A 54 -16.08 -12.53 11.02
N ALA A 55 -15.70 -12.49 12.30
CA ALA A 55 -15.20 -11.27 12.92
C ALA A 55 -13.97 -10.70 12.17
N LEU A 56 -13.03 -11.54 11.76
CA LEU A 56 -11.91 -11.09 10.93
C LEU A 56 -12.37 -10.59 9.55
N TYR A 57 -13.30 -11.32 8.91
CA TYR A 57 -13.89 -10.88 7.66
C TYR A 57 -14.51 -9.48 7.80
N ASP A 58 -15.34 -9.24 8.81
CA ASP A 58 -16.04 -7.97 9.04
C ASP A 58 -15.09 -6.80 9.33
N VAL A 59 -13.93 -7.08 9.93
CA VAL A 59 -12.86 -6.10 10.09
C VAL A 59 -12.28 -5.69 8.74
N LEU A 60 -12.01 -6.64 7.87
CA LEU A 60 -11.42 -6.41 6.55
C LEU A 60 -12.43 -5.86 5.53
N ASP A 61 -13.71 -6.18 5.69
CA ASP A 61 -14.82 -5.72 4.85
C ASP A 61 -15.36 -4.34 5.28
N SER A 62 -14.68 -3.68 6.23
CA SER A 62 -15.06 -2.35 6.69
C SER A 62 -14.96 -1.32 5.58
N ASP A 63 -15.83 -0.32 5.62
CA ASP A 63 -15.87 0.76 4.64
C ASP A 63 -14.67 1.71 4.78
N VAL A 64 -14.24 2.24 3.64
CA VAL A 64 -13.30 3.37 3.61
C VAL A 64 -13.99 4.61 4.17
N PRO A 65 -13.48 5.22 5.26
CA PRO A 65 -14.12 6.35 5.87
C PRO A 65 -14.08 7.60 4.98
N GLY A 66 -15.17 8.38 5.00
CA GLY A 66 -15.26 9.68 4.33
C GLY A 66 -15.70 9.63 2.86
N LEU A 67 -15.95 8.47 2.30
CA LEU A 67 -16.53 8.35 0.96
C LEU A 67 -18.04 8.55 0.99
N PRO A 68 -18.63 9.16 -0.07
CA PRO A 68 -20.08 9.38 -0.15
C PRO A 68 -20.87 8.08 -0.36
N GLN A 69 -20.24 7.05 -0.90
CA GLN A 69 -20.79 5.71 -1.09
C GLN A 69 -19.96 4.72 -0.30
N SER A 70 -20.58 3.62 0.14
CA SER A 70 -19.88 2.52 0.79
C SER A 70 -18.91 1.86 -0.19
N GLU A 71 -17.64 1.89 0.14
CA GLU A 71 -16.58 1.18 -0.59
C GLU A 71 -15.75 0.40 0.41
N ARG A 72 -15.55 -0.88 0.13
CA ARG A 72 -14.80 -1.78 1.00
C ARG A 72 -13.31 -1.44 1.02
N SER A 73 -12.72 -1.46 2.20
CA SER A 73 -11.30 -1.19 2.40
C SER A 73 -10.39 -2.19 1.68
N PHE A 74 -10.80 -3.46 1.62
CA PHE A 74 -9.99 -4.50 1.03
C PHE A 74 -10.80 -5.49 0.17
N ARG A 75 -10.14 -6.03 -0.86
CA ARG A 75 -10.59 -7.22 -1.57
C ARG A 75 -10.04 -8.44 -0.84
N ILE A 76 -10.93 -9.23 -0.27
CA ILE A 76 -10.58 -10.38 0.57
C ILE A 76 -10.54 -11.64 -0.30
N MET A 77 -9.42 -12.34 -0.26
CA MET A 77 -9.24 -13.71 -0.74
C MET A 77 -9.02 -14.62 0.46
N TYR A 78 -9.41 -15.87 0.33
CA TYR A 78 -9.28 -16.88 1.37
C TYR A 78 -8.62 -18.14 0.83
N THR A 79 -7.81 -18.78 1.66
CA THR A 79 -7.29 -20.14 1.44
C THR A 79 -7.09 -20.87 2.76
N SER A 80 -7.20 -22.21 2.72
CA SER A 80 -6.81 -23.03 3.86
C SER A 80 -5.27 -23.17 3.95
N PRO A 81 -4.72 -23.44 5.15
CA PRO A 81 -3.27 -23.68 5.29
C PRO A 81 -2.73 -24.80 4.40
N ALA A 82 -3.56 -25.84 4.12
CA ALA A 82 -3.19 -26.94 3.24
C ALA A 82 -3.00 -26.52 1.78
N ASN A 83 -3.72 -25.51 1.33
CA ASN A 83 -3.69 -24.98 -0.03
C ASN A 83 -2.79 -23.74 -0.18
N TYR A 84 -2.12 -23.31 0.89
CA TYR A 84 -1.21 -22.16 0.88
C TYR A 84 0.14 -22.54 0.25
N ASP A 85 0.17 -22.58 -1.06
CA ASP A 85 1.29 -23.04 -1.90
C ASP A 85 2.32 -21.92 -2.20
N SER A 86 3.31 -22.27 -3.03
CA SER A 86 4.37 -21.34 -3.44
C SER A 86 3.87 -20.14 -4.23
N THR A 87 2.78 -20.26 -4.97
CA THR A 87 2.18 -19.18 -5.77
C THR A 87 1.46 -18.18 -4.86
N LEU A 88 0.65 -18.66 -3.93
CA LEU A 88 -0.07 -17.83 -2.97
C LEU A 88 0.87 -17.12 -2.00
N LYS A 89 2.04 -17.70 -1.71
CA LYS A 89 3.09 -17.05 -0.90
C LYS A 89 3.64 -15.78 -1.54
N LEU A 90 3.49 -15.57 -2.85
CA LEU A 90 3.94 -14.35 -3.52
C LEU A 90 2.98 -13.16 -3.37
N ILE A 91 1.78 -13.37 -2.83
CA ILE A 91 0.79 -12.30 -2.66
C ILE A 91 1.33 -11.21 -1.72
N ARG A 92 1.07 -9.96 -2.09
CA ARG A 92 1.66 -8.77 -1.45
C ARG A 92 1.17 -8.49 -0.03
N ASN A 93 -0.07 -8.87 0.31
CA ASN A 93 -0.63 -8.72 1.65
C ASN A 93 -1.22 -10.04 2.09
N ILE A 94 -0.75 -10.57 3.21
CA ILE A 94 -1.16 -11.87 3.71
C ILE A 94 -1.49 -11.76 5.21
N ILE A 95 -2.64 -12.34 5.60
CA ILE A 95 -2.94 -12.63 6.99
C ILE A 95 -2.82 -14.14 7.17
N ILE A 96 -2.08 -14.58 8.19
CA ILE A 96 -1.99 -15.98 8.60
C ILE A 96 -2.62 -16.08 9.98
N VAL A 97 -3.62 -16.97 10.13
CA VAL A 97 -4.29 -17.22 11.42
C VAL A 97 -3.83 -18.54 11.97
N GLU A 98 -3.32 -18.49 13.18
CA GLU A 98 -2.81 -19.66 13.92
C GLU A 98 -3.53 -19.76 15.28
N VAL A 99 -4.50 -20.66 15.39
CA VAL A 99 -5.20 -20.93 16.66
C VAL A 99 -4.73 -22.28 17.19
N ASN A 100 -4.02 -22.26 18.32
CA ASN A 100 -3.45 -23.47 18.93
C ASN A 100 -3.18 -23.27 20.42
N LYS A 101 -3.93 -23.98 21.28
CA LYS A 101 -3.84 -23.92 22.75
C LYS A 101 -2.51 -24.47 23.31
N ASP A 102 -1.84 -25.34 22.56
CA ASP A 102 -0.60 -25.97 23.02
C ASP A 102 0.62 -25.10 22.72
N LEU A 103 0.47 -24.14 21.78
CA LEU A 103 1.55 -23.24 21.34
C LEU A 103 1.39 -21.81 21.88
N TYR A 104 0.16 -21.39 22.16
CA TYR A 104 -0.12 -19.99 22.51
C TYR A 104 -0.87 -19.90 23.83
N THR A 105 -0.45 -18.98 24.69
CA THR A 105 -1.10 -18.70 25.99
C THR A 105 -1.95 -17.45 25.97
N GLN A 106 -1.73 -16.57 24.99
CA GLN A 106 -2.47 -15.32 24.80
C GLN A 106 -2.45 -14.92 23.33
N PRO A 107 -3.44 -14.14 22.86
CA PRO A 107 -3.45 -13.62 21.50
C PRO A 107 -2.32 -12.61 21.28
N LYS A 108 -1.75 -12.60 20.08
CA LYS A 108 -0.72 -11.62 19.67
C LYS A 108 -0.62 -11.48 18.16
N PHE A 109 -0.10 -10.34 17.71
CA PHE A 109 0.34 -10.13 16.35
C PHE A 109 1.82 -10.47 16.19
N LYS A 110 2.16 -11.02 15.01
CA LYS A 110 3.52 -11.12 14.51
C LYS A 110 3.58 -10.49 13.13
N TYR A 111 4.52 -9.58 12.93
CA TYR A 111 4.69 -8.83 11.69
C TYR A 111 5.93 -9.32 10.93
N ALA A 112 5.80 -9.48 9.61
CA ALA A 112 6.92 -9.79 8.75
C ALA A 112 6.81 -9.03 7.42
N LYS A 113 7.96 -8.72 6.82
CA LYS A 113 8.05 -8.04 5.52
C LYS A 113 8.97 -8.81 4.59
N ASN A 114 8.60 -8.87 3.30
CA ASN A 114 9.46 -9.40 2.23
C ASN A 114 9.99 -10.81 2.50
N VAL A 115 9.12 -11.70 3.01
CA VAL A 115 9.53 -13.08 3.37
C VAL A 115 9.67 -13.95 2.12
N TYR A 116 8.69 -13.88 1.23
CA TYR A 116 8.62 -14.71 0.02
C TYR A 116 8.74 -13.88 -1.26
N ALA A 117 8.35 -12.62 -1.22
CA ALA A 117 8.35 -11.69 -2.34
C ALA A 117 8.56 -10.26 -1.83
N ALA A 118 8.86 -9.32 -2.73
CA ALA A 118 9.01 -7.91 -2.37
C ALA A 118 8.29 -7.00 -3.39
N PRO A 119 7.60 -5.96 -2.90
CA PRO A 119 7.29 -5.59 -1.52
C PRO A 119 6.13 -6.43 -0.94
N GLN A 120 6.30 -7.05 0.22
CA GLN A 120 5.29 -7.90 0.84
C GLN A 120 5.09 -7.54 2.33
N SER A 121 3.86 -7.64 2.80
CA SER A 121 3.48 -7.47 4.21
C SER A 121 2.70 -8.68 4.69
N ILE A 122 3.15 -9.30 5.78
CA ILE A 122 2.51 -10.46 6.39
C ILE A 122 2.16 -10.12 7.84
N LEU A 123 0.90 -10.33 8.20
CA LEU A 123 0.39 -10.26 9.57
C LEU A 123 0.00 -11.67 10.01
N THR A 124 0.66 -12.21 11.03
CA THR A 124 0.22 -13.46 11.67
C THR A 124 -0.54 -13.11 12.94
N ILE A 125 -1.75 -13.63 13.07
CA ILE A 125 -2.59 -13.53 14.27
C ILE A 125 -2.55 -14.88 14.97
N GLN A 126 -1.97 -14.90 16.15
CA GLN A 126 -1.80 -16.10 16.97
C GLN A 126 -2.75 -16.04 18.17
N ALA A 127 -3.45 -17.12 18.48
CA ALA A 127 -4.35 -17.19 19.64
C ALA A 127 -4.39 -18.62 20.20
N PRO A 128 -4.68 -18.79 21.52
CA PRO A 128 -4.84 -20.11 22.11
C PRO A 128 -6.13 -20.82 21.67
N ASP A 129 -7.21 -20.07 21.48
CA ASP A 129 -8.54 -20.57 21.13
C ASP A 129 -9.33 -19.56 20.30
N GLU A 130 -10.48 -19.99 19.76
CA GLU A 130 -11.34 -19.18 18.88
C GLU A 130 -11.95 -17.97 19.58
N ALA A 131 -12.38 -18.10 20.83
CA ALA A 131 -13.03 -17.02 21.55
C ALA A 131 -12.04 -15.87 21.83
N SER A 132 -10.81 -16.20 22.21
CA SER A 132 -9.75 -15.21 22.41
C SER A 132 -9.27 -14.61 21.08
N PHE A 133 -9.28 -15.38 19.98
CA PHE A 133 -8.99 -14.85 18.64
C PHE A 133 -10.07 -13.84 18.22
N GLU A 134 -11.35 -14.19 18.31
CA GLU A 134 -12.49 -13.33 17.97
C GLU A 134 -12.41 -12.00 18.70
N LYS A 135 -12.36 -12.06 20.03
CA LYS A 135 -12.24 -10.87 20.87
C LYS A 135 -11.03 -10.02 20.52
N PHE A 136 -9.87 -10.64 20.30
CA PHE A 136 -8.64 -9.93 19.97
C PHE A 136 -8.73 -9.21 18.62
N VAL A 137 -9.33 -9.83 17.61
CA VAL A 137 -9.57 -9.23 16.30
C VAL A 137 -10.52 -8.03 16.42
N GLU A 138 -11.61 -8.16 17.18
CA GLU A 138 -12.56 -7.07 17.39
C GLU A 138 -11.94 -5.88 18.14
N GLU A 139 -11.19 -6.13 19.21
CA GLU A 139 -10.52 -5.09 19.98
C GLU A 139 -9.40 -4.37 19.19
N ASN A 140 -8.83 -5.04 18.18
CA ASN A 140 -7.72 -4.53 17.40
C ASN A 140 -8.07 -4.23 15.92
N ARG A 141 -9.36 -3.99 15.62
CA ARG A 141 -9.86 -3.72 14.25
C ARG A 141 -9.01 -2.69 13.52
N GLN A 142 -8.82 -1.53 14.14
CA GLN A 142 -8.10 -0.42 13.52
C GLN A 142 -6.63 -0.74 13.28
N VAL A 143 -5.99 -1.51 14.18
CA VAL A 143 -4.59 -1.92 14.01
C VAL A 143 -4.41 -2.79 12.77
N ILE A 144 -5.34 -3.73 12.54
CA ILE A 144 -5.32 -4.63 11.36
C ILE A 144 -5.51 -3.83 10.08
N VAL A 145 -6.53 -2.96 10.03
CA VAL A 145 -6.84 -2.12 8.85
C VAL A 145 -5.68 -1.18 8.57
N ASP A 146 -5.17 -0.47 9.58
CA ASP A 146 -4.07 0.48 9.43
C ASP A 146 -2.78 -0.18 8.95
N PHE A 147 -2.49 -1.41 9.40
CA PHE A 147 -1.27 -2.12 8.99
C PHE A 147 -1.21 -2.29 7.46
N PHE A 148 -2.29 -2.75 6.85
CA PHE A 148 -2.33 -2.98 5.40
C PHE A 148 -2.54 -1.69 4.61
N THR A 149 -3.35 -0.77 5.11
CA THR A 149 -3.54 0.55 4.49
C THR A 149 -2.21 1.30 4.41
N ARG A 150 -1.45 1.36 5.50
CA ARG A 150 -0.11 1.99 5.50
C ARG A 150 0.88 1.26 4.60
N ALA A 151 0.80 -0.07 4.51
CA ALA A 151 1.64 -0.83 3.59
C ALA A 151 1.35 -0.45 2.13
N GLU A 152 0.08 -0.31 1.74
CA GLU A 152 -0.29 0.14 0.39
C GLU A 152 0.09 1.60 0.14
N MET A 153 -0.17 2.50 1.08
CA MET A 153 0.24 3.91 0.96
C MET A 153 1.75 4.04 0.77
N ASN A 154 2.56 3.32 1.54
CA ASN A 154 4.02 3.35 1.40
C ASN A 154 4.49 2.81 0.03
N ARG A 155 3.81 1.82 -0.52
CA ARG A 155 4.10 1.33 -1.88
C ARG A 155 3.76 2.37 -2.94
N GLN A 156 2.64 3.07 -2.79
CA GLN A 156 2.27 4.17 -3.68
C GLN A 156 3.26 5.33 -3.60
N ILE A 157 3.67 5.72 -2.39
CA ILE A 157 4.69 6.74 -2.19
C ILE A 157 5.99 6.36 -2.90
N ALA A 158 6.46 5.12 -2.75
CA ALA A 158 7.67 4.65 -3.42
C ALA A 158 7.56 4.64 -4.97
N VAL A 159 6.36 4.43 -5.53
CA VAL A 159 6.11 4.57 -6.97
C VAL A 159 6.15 6.05 -7.37
N LEU A 160 5.47 6.92 -6.62
CA LEU A 160 5.40 8.35 -6.89
C LEU A 160 6.77 9.02 -6.79
N GLU A 161 7.63 8.60 -5.87
CA GLU A 161 9.00 9.10 -5.73
C GLU A 161 9.76 9.08 -7.06
N ASN A 162 9.50 8.09 -7.91
CA ASN A 162 10.18 7.90 -9.20
C ASN A 162 9.32 8.20 -10.43
N LYS A 163 7.99 8.36 -10.28
CA LYS A 163 7.04 8.46 -11.39
C LYS A 163 5.97 9.53 -11.19
N HIS A 164 6.24 10.53 -10.37
CA HIS A 164 5.30 11.65 -10.22
C HIS A 164 5.39 12.63 -11.40
N SER A 165 4.38 13.48 -11.51
CA SER A 165 4.33 14.57 -12.49
C SER A 165 5.13 15.78 -11.99
N ASP A 166 6.33 16.00 -12.51
CA ASP A 166 7.15 17.18 -12.20
C ASP A 166 6.43 18.49 -12.54
N TYR A 167 5.65 18.48 -13.63
CA TYR A 167 4.86 19.64 -14.01
C TYR A 167 3.84 20.04 -12.96
N VAL A 168 3.05 19.07 -12.47
CA VAL A 168 2.03 19.31 -11.43
C VAL A 168 2.69 19.74 -10.12
N SER A 169 3.75 19.06 -9.70
CA SER A 169 4.50 19.40 -8.49
C SER A 169 5.04 20.82 -8.52
N THR A 170 5.65 21.23 -9.66
CA THR A 170 6.17 22.59 -9.84
C THR A 170 5.05 23.63 -9.81
N LYS A 171 3.92 23.38 -10.49
CA LYS A 171 2.76 24.28 -10.49
C LYS A 171 2.16 24.45 -9.12
N VAL A 172 1.90 23.35 -8.42
CA VAL A 172 1.35 23.40 -7.05
C VAL A 172 2.28 24.14 -6.11
N LYS A 173 3.60 23.87 -6.18
CA LYS A 173 4.59 24.60 -5.38
C LYS A 173 4.55 26.10 -5.64
N SER A 174 4.45 26.52 -6.89
CA SER A 174 4.44 27.93 -7.25
C SER A 174 3.14 28.67 -6.85
N MET A 175 2.00 27.97 -6.81
CA MET A 175 0.69 28.57 -6.52
C MET A 175 0.32 28.51 -5.05
N PHE A 176 0.70 27.44 -4.34
CA PHE A 176 0.20 27.14 -2.99
C PHE A 176 1.30 26.96 -1.95
N ASP A 177 2.59 27.04 -2.36
CA ASP A 177 3.75 26.77 -1.52
C ASP A 177 3.71 25.40 -0.82
N CYS A 178 3.09 24.40 -1.49
CA CYS A 178 2.98 23.01 -1.04
C CYS A 178 3.75 22.09 -1.95
N ASP A 179 4.36 21.05 -1.36
CA ASP A 179 5.00 19.98 -2.10
C ASP A 179 4.03 18.79 -2.21
N VAL A 180 3.71 18.38 -3.44
CA VAL A 180 2.83 17.23 -3.70
C VAL A 180 3.40 16.35 -4.79
N TRP A 181 3.19 15.07 -4.67
CA TRP A 181 3.44 14.10 -5.74
C TRP A 181 2.11 13.52 -6.21
N VAL A 182 1.84 13.65 -7.48
CA VAL A 182 0.69 13.03 -8.15
C VAL A 182 1.19 12.11 -9.26
N PRO A 183 0.43 11.07 -9.64
CA PRO A 183 0.80 10.18 -10.73
C PRO A 183 1.13 10.93 -12.02
N GLY A 184 2.16 10.47 -12.74
CA GLY A 184 2.59 11.08 -14.00
C GLY A 184 1.53 11.03 -15.12
N GLU A 185 0.53 10.17 -14.97
CA GLU A 185 -0.59 10.01 -15.90
C GLU A 185 -1.61 11.16 -15.82
N LEU A 186 -1.58 12.01 -14.79
CA LEU A 186 -2.41 13.20 -14.67
C LEU A 186 -1.86 14.31 -15.56
N THR A 187 -2.11 14.22 -16.86
CA THR A 187 -1.54 15.10 -17.88
C THR A 187 -2.47 16.25 -18.29
N ALA A 188 -3.79 16.08 -18.16
CA ALA A 188 -4.75 17.16 -18.39
C ALA A 188 -4.72 18.10 -17.17
N THR A 189 -4.62 19.42 -17.41
CA THR A 189 -4.55 20.38 -16.33
C THR A 189 -5.40 21.60 -16.59
N LYS A 190 -5.94 22.20 -15.51
CA LYS A 190 -6.65 23.47 -15.52
C LYS A 190 -6.24 24.26 -14.28
N GLN A 191 -6.05 25.57 -14.45
CA GLN A 191 -5.73 26.45 -13.34
C GLN A 191 -6.63 27.69 -13.33
N GLY A 192 -6.92 28.21 -12.16
CA GLY A 192 -7.53 29.51 -11.91
C GLY A 192 -6.69 30.29 -10.92
N GLU A 193 -7.21 31.38 -10.41
CA GLU A 193 -6.51 32.22 -9.44
C GLU A 193 -6.17 31.45 -8.16
N ASN A 194 -7.14 30.72 -7.61
CA ASN A 194 -7.04 30.04 -6.31
C ASN A 194 -7.27 28.53 -6.41
N PHE A 195 -7.18 27.93 -7.59
CA PHE A 195 -7.28 26.49 -7.75
C PHE A 195 -6.38 25.96 -8.87
N PHE A 196 -6.00 24.70 -8.72
CA PHE A 196 -5.34 23.92 -9.75
C PHE A 196 -5.98 22.53 -9.80
N TRP A 197 -6.25 22.06 -11.00
CA TRP A 197 -6.76 20.71 -11.27
C TRP A 197 -5.82 19.96 -12.19
N ALA A 198 -5.60 18.68 -11.91
CA ALA A 198 -4.93 17.74 -12.81
C ALA A 198 -5.74 16.46 -12.90
N GLY A 199 -5.86 15.87 -14.09
CA GLY A 199 -6.63 14.65 -14.30
C GLY A 199 -6.10 13.76 -15.40
N THR A 200 -6.65 12.55 -15.47
CA THR A 200 -6.44 11.61 -16.57
C THR A 200 -7.55 11.74 -17.60
N ASN A 201 -7.25 11.41 -18.87
CA ASN A 201 -8.25 11.22 -19.93
C ASN A 201 -8.39 9.71 -20.22
N ALA A 202 -8.48 8.88 -19.20
CA ALA A 202 -8.49 7.42 -19.36
C ALA A 202 -9.92 6.88 -19.56
N ALA A 203 -10.09 6.03 -20.56
CA ALA A 203 -11.37 5.38 -20.83
C ALA A 203 -11.84 4.40 -19.72
N THR A 204 -10.95 4.02 -18.81
CA THR A 204 -11.20 3.02 -17.75
C THR A 204 -11.47 3.60 -16.37
N GLY A 205 -11.45 4.92 -16.24
CA GLY A 205 -11.70 5.62 -14.98
C GLY A 205 -10.87 6.89 -14.88
N ASP A 206 -11.51 7.98 -14.49
CA ASP A 206 -10.85 9.27 -14.33
C ASP A 206 -10.25 9.39 -12.93
N GLN A 207 -8.95 9.69 -12.88
CA GLN A 207 -8.31 10.15 -11.66
C GLN A 207 -8.23 11.67 -11.70
N ASN A 208 -8.64 12.30 -10.61
CA ASN A 208 -8.65 13.75 -10.50
C ASN A 208 -7.95 14.19 -9.21
N PHE A 209 -7.02 15.13 -9.36
CA PHE A 209 -6.40 15.85 -8.26
C PHE A 209 -6.84 17.31 -8.31
N VAL A 210 -7.34 17.82 -7.20
CA VAL A 210 -7.73 19.23 -7.07
C VAL A 210 -7.11 19.81 -5.82
N ILE A 211 -6.47 20.96 -5.96
CA ILE A 211 -6.01 21.77 -4.84
C ILE A 211 -6.58 23.19 -5.00
N TYR A 212 -7.08 23.75 -3.92
CA TYR A 212 -7.60 25.11 -3.90
C TYR A 212 -7.36 25.77 -2.55
N SER A 213 -7.28 27.09 -2.56
CA SER A 213 -7.17 27.91 -1.37
C SER A 213 -8.34 28.88 -1.23
N TYR A 214 -8.67 29.20 0.00
CA TYR A 214 -9.65 30.25 0.33
C TYR A 214 -9.24 30.92 1.65
N PRO A 215 -9.65 32.20 1.86
CA PRO A 215 -9.31 32.91 3.07
C PRO A 215 -9.86 32.22 4.32
N TYR A 216 -9.06 32.15 5.36
CA TYR A 216 -9.53 31.82 6.69
C TYR A 216 -10.23 33.05 7.28
N THR A 217 -11.51 32.94 7.64
CA THR A 217 -12.30 34.02 8.21
C THR A 217 -12.51 33.85 9.71
N ASP A 218 -12.88 32.65 10.12
CA ASP A 218 -13.18 32.29 11.50
C ASP A 218 -13.10 30.77 11.73
N LYS A 219 -13.47 30.31 12.92
CA LYS A 219 -13.41 28.89 13.29
C LYS A 219 -14.38 28.01 12.49
N ASP A 220 -15.47 28.57 11.99
CA ASP A 220 -16.48 27.84 11.23
C ASP A 220 -15.96 27.41 9.86
N THR A 221 -14.88 28.06 9.38
CA THR A 221 -14.12 27.67 8.18
C THR A 221 -13.64 26.21 8.23
N PHE A 222 -13.43 25.64 9.40
CA PHE A 222 -13.00 24.24 9.59
C PHE A 222 -14.14 23.28 9.91
N THR A 223 -15.41 23.70 9.79
CA THR A 223 -16.55 22.80 9.92
C THR A 223 -16.74 21.95 8.65
N LYS A 224 -17.34 20.77 8.83
CA LYS A 224 -17.66 19.87 7.71
C LYS A 224 -18.57 20.56 6.68
N GLU A 225 -19.57 21.27 7.15
CA GLU A 225 -20.56 21.98 6.35
C GLU A 225 -19.90 23.04 5.48
N TYR A 226 -19.00 23.84 6.05
CA TYR A 226 -18.26 24.86 5.32
C TYR A 226 -17.35 24.23 4.26
N PHE A 227 -16.63 23.17 4.63
CA PHE A 227 -15.77 22.45 3.71
C PHE A 227 -16.54 21.86 2.53
N VAL A 228 -17.68 21.20 2.78
CA VAL A 228 -18.54 20.64 1.73
C VAL A 228 -19.03 21.73 0.79
N HIS A 229 -19.55 22.85 1.34
CA HIS A 229 -20.00 23.97 0.52
C HIS A 229 -18.90 24.57 -0.35
N LYS A 230 -17.69 24.73 0.19
CA LYS A 230 -16.53 25.23 -0.58
C LYS A 230 -16.10 24.24 -1.66
N ARG A 231 -16.03 22.96 -1.33
CA ARG A 231 -15.74 21.90 -2.31
C ARG A 231 -16.73 21.97 -3.48
N ASP A 232 -18.01 22.00 -3.19
CA ASP A 232 -19.06 22.00 -4.21
C ASP A 232 -19.00 23.27 -5.07
N SER A 233 -18.70 24.41 -4.48
CA SER A 233 -18.48 25.65 -5.22
C SER A 233 -17.31 25.56 -6.20
N VAL A 234 -16.17 25.02 -5.77
CA VAL A 234 -14.98 24.83 -6.63
C VAL A 234 -15.26 23.81 -7.72
N MET A 235 -15.88 22.68 -7.39
CA MET A 235 -16.20 21.62 -8.37
C MET A 235 -17.21 22.09 -9.41
N ASN A 236 -18.22 22.89 -9.02
CA ASN A 236 -19.15 23.51 -9.96
C ASN A 236 -18.42 24.41 -10.98
N CYS A 237 -17.45 25.21 -10.54
CA CYS A 237 -16.64 26.03 -11.44
C CYS A 237 -15.83 25.16 -12.41
N LEU A 238 -15.32 24.00 -11.99
CA LEU A 238 -14.56 23.11 -12.85
C LEU A 238 -15.43 22.41 -13.90
N LEU A 239 -16.62 21.95 -13.52
CA LEU A 239 -17.53 21.19 -14.37
C LEU A 239 -18.26 22.06 -15.40
N TYR A 240 -18.72 23.26 -15.00
CA TYR A 240 -19.55 24.11 -15.86
C TYR A 240 -18.78 25.11 -16.73
N THR A 241 -17.46 25.27 -16.53
CA THR A 241 -16.62 26.14 -17.37
C THR A 241 -15.82 25.39 -18.44
N SER A 242 -15.97 24.08 -18.57
CA SER A 242 -15.46 23.34 -19.72
C SER A 242 -16.48 23.47 -20.87
N PRO A 243 -16.09 23.91 -22.06
CA PRO A 243 -16.98 23.83 -23.21
C PRO A 243 -17.37 22.37 -23.42
N SER A 244 -18.66 22.12 -23.56
CA SER A 244 -19.16 20.79 -23.91
C SER A 244 -18.53 20.34 -25.22
N PRO A 245 -18.05 19.07 -25.35
CA PRO A 245 -17.57 18.56 -26.63
C PRO A 245 -18.66 18.44 -27.71
N ARG A 246 -19.84 19.00 -27.49
CA ARG A 246 -21.01 18.90 -28.36
C ARG A 246 -21.54 20.24 -28.88
N ASP A 247 -20.79 21.33 -28.70
CA ASP A 247 -21.09 22.63 -29.36
C ASP A 247 -20.17 22.89 -30.53
#